data_bc0dfed07bd1f2da3820f467a3302123
#
_entry.id   bc0dfed07bd1f2da3820f467a3302123
#
_cell.length_a   1.000
_cell.length_b   1.000
_cell.length_c   1.000
_cell.angle_alpha   90.00
_cell.angle_beta   90.00
_cell.angle_gamma   90.00
#
_symmetry.space_group_name_H-M   'P 1'
#
loop_
_entity.id
_entity.type
_entity.pdbx_description
1 polymer ?
#
loop_
_entity_poly.entity_id
_entity_poly.type
_entity_poly.pdbx_seq_one_letter_code
_entity_poly.pdbx_strand_id
1 'polypeptide(L)'
;MSQAGSRITVYTTEPCSFCARVKGLLKARGLEFSEVDLSRDPAGRVELATRTGMMTFPQVLVGDELLGGYSETLTAVQSGRLDELLAA
;
A
#
# COMPACT_ATOMS: atom_id res chain seq x y z
N MET A 1 -3.09 6.16 -18.93
CA MET A 1 -3.51 5.48 -17.80
C MET A 1 -2.88 5.98 -16.55
N SER A 2 -3.68 6.41 -15.64
CA SER A 2 -3.18 6.94 -14.39
C SER A 2 -2.36 5.92 -13.63
N GLN A 3 -2.73 4.65 -13.76
CA GLN A 3 -2.02 3.59 -13.06
C GLN A 3 -0.55 3.48 -13.49
N ALA A 4 -0.29 3.80 -14.74
CA ALA A 4 1.06 3.64 -15.27
C ALA A 4 2.07 4.55 -14.58
N GLY A 5 1.64 5.69 -14.04
CA GLY A 5 2.53 6.60 -13.34
C GLY A 5 2.56 6.39 -11.85
N SER A 6 1.79 5.45 -11.34
CA SER A 6 1.65 5.26 -9.91
C SER A 6 2.77 4.38 -9.39
N ARG A 7 3.52 4.89 -8.40
CA ARG A 7 4.58 4.11 -7.76
C ARG A 7 4.11 3.46 -6.47
N ILE A 8 2.96 3.89 -5.95
CA ILE A 8 2.40 3.36 -4.71
C ILE A 8 1.43 2.25 -5.07
N THR A 9 1.60 1.08 -4.47
CA THR A 9 0.66 -0.03 -4.61
C THR A 9 0.12 -0.37 -3.23
N VAL A 10 -1.20 -0.47 -3.13
CA VAL A 10 -1.87 -0.86 -1.89
C VAL A 10 -2.52 -2.21 -2.11
N TYR A 11 -2.06 -3.21 -1.38
CA TYR A 11 -2.67 -4.54 -1.42
C TYR A 11 -3.70 -4.63 -0.31
N THR A 12 -4.91 -5.04 -0.69
CA THR A 12 -6.06 -5.02 0.20
C THR A 12 -6.77 -6.36 0.22
N THR A 13 -7.61 -6.54 1.24
CA THR A 13 -8.58 -7.62 1.29
C THR A 13 -9.90 -7.03 1.79
N GLU A 14 -10.97 -7.84 1.79
CA GLU A 14 -12.26 -7.43 2.31
C GLU A 14 -12.81 -8.50 3.22
N PRO A 15 -13.41 -8.09 4.33
CA PRO A 15 -13.53 -6.72 4.83
C PRO A 15 -12.23 -6.26 5.50
N CYS A 16 -11.92 -4.97 5.41
CA CYS A 16 -10.69 -4.47 5.99
C CYS A 16 -10.82 -2.96 6.24
N SER A 17 -11.07 -2.59 7.50
CA SER A 17 -11.26 -1.17 7.83
C SER A 17 -9.96 -0.39 7.68
N PHE A 18 -8.81 -1.01 8.00
CA PHE A 18 -7.53 -0.32 7.85
C PHE A 18 -7.14 -0.14 6.40
N CYS A 19 -7.61 -1.02 5.51
CA CYS A 19 -7.42 -0.83 4.07
C CYS A 19 -8.14 0.44 3.61
N ALA A 20 -9.37 0.64 4.08
CA ALA A 20 -10.12 1.84 3.75
C ALA A 20 -9.43 3.08 4.31
N ARG A 21 -8.89 2.98 5.52
CA ARG A 21 -8.19 4.11 6.16
C ARG A 21 -6.94 4.52 5.40
N VAL A 22 -6.13 3.55 4.97
CA VAL A 22 -4.89 3.88 4.27
C VAL A 22 -5.19 4.48 2.91
N LYS A 23 -6.22 3.98 2.22
CA LYS A 23 -6.61 4.57 0.95
C LYS A 23 -7.08 6.01 1.13
N GLY A 24 -7.87 6.25 2.19
CA GLY A 24 -8.31 7.60 2.51
C GLY A 24 -7.15 8.53 2.83
N LEU A 25 -6.17 8.03 3.56
CA LEU A 25 -4.98 8.80 3.89
C LEU A 25 -4.23 9.25 2.63
N LEU A 26 -4.02 8.32 1.71
CA LEU A 26 -3.30 8.64 0.47
C LEU A 26 -4.08 9.61 -0.40
N LYS A 27 -5.40 9.42 -0.50
CA LYS A 27 -6.26 10.31 -1.27
C LYS A 27 -6.26 11.71 -0.68
N ALA A 28 -6.30 11.82 0.65
CA ALA A 28 -6.31 13.12 1.31
C ALA A 28 -5.02 13.89 1.05
N ARG A 29 -3.94 13.18 0.76
CA ARG A 29 -2.66 13.80 0.43
C ARG A 29 -2.49 14.04 -1.07
N GLY A 30 -3.52 13.75 -1.86
CA GLY A 30 -3.45 13.93 -3.30
C GLY A 30 -2.54 12.95 -4.01
N LEU A 31 -2.28 11.80 -3.40
CA LEU A 31 -1.36 10.81 -3.96
C LEU A 31 -2.12 9.76 -4.74
N GLU A 32 -1.60 9.41 -5.92
CA GLU A 32 -2.14 8.34 -6.73
C GLU A 32 -1.57 7.02 -6.27
N PHE A 33 -2.36 5.98 -6.35
CA PHE A 33 -1.91 4.63 -6.02
C PHE A 33 -2.71 3.61 -6.83
N SER A 34 -2.12 2.43 -6.99
CA SER A 34 -2.81 1.29 -7.55
C SER A 34 -3.31 0.43 -6.41
N GLU A 35 -4.51 -0.09 -6.54
CA GLU A 35 -5.04 -1.01 -5.54
C GLU A 35 -5.11 -2.41 -6.14
N VAL A 36 -4.60 -3.39 -5.41
CA VAL A 36 -4.69 -4.80 -5.76
C VAL A 36 -5.47 -5.50 -4.67
N ASP A 37 -6.70 -5.88 -4.96
CA ASP A 37 -7.58 -6.55 -4.01
C ASP A 37 -7.34 -8.05 -4.13
N LEU A 38 -6.83 -8.66 -3.06
CA LEU A 38 -6.50 -10.08 -3.04
C LEU A 38 -7.54 -10.90 -2.28
N SER A 39 -8.75 -10.34 -2.08
CA SER A 39 -9.82 -11.04 -1.35
C SER A 39 -10.14 -12.40 -1.94
N ARG A 40 -10.08 -12.52 -3.26
CA ARG A 40 -10.45 -13.74 -3.96
C ARG A 40 -9.24 -14.39 -4.63
N ASP A 41 -8.04 -14.08 -4.14
CA ASP A 41 -6.82 -14.57 -4.75
C ASP A 41 -5.91 -15.16 -3.67
N PRO A 42 -6.19 -16.38 -3.21
CA PRO A 42 -5.35 -17.01 -2.17
C PRO A 42 -3.90 -17.17 -2.60
N ALA A 43 -3.67 -17.54 -3.86
CA ALA A 43 -2.31 -17.69 -4.37
C ALA A 43 -1.57 -16.35 -4.35
N GLY A 44 -2.27 -15.28 -4.70
CA GLY A 44 -1.68 -13.95 -4.67
C GLY A 44 -1.32 -13.53 -3.25
N ARG A 45 -2.16 -13.89 -2.27
CA ARG A 45 -1.84 -13.58 -0.87
C ARG A 45 -0.59 -14.32 -0.41
N VAL A 46 -0.44 -15.58 -0.79
CA VAL A 46 0.74 -16.36 -0.44
C VAL A 46 1.99 -15.77 -1.08
N GLU A 47 1.89 -15.43 -2.36
CA GLU A 47 3.02 -14.84 -3.07
C GLU A 47 3.44 -13.53 -2.43
N LEU A 48 2.48 -12.68 -2.08
CA LEU A 48 2.78 -11.41 -1.45
C LEU A 48 3.47 -11.61 -0.10
N ALA A 49 2.93 -12.54 0.72
CA ALA A 49 3.52 -12.83 2.03
C ALA A 49 4.96 -13.31 1.88
N THR A 50 5.24 -14.09 0.86
CA THR A 50 6.60 -14.57 0.59
C THR A 50 7.52 -13.40 0.25
N ARG A 51 7.02 -12.43 -0.52
CA ARG A 51 7.83 -11.27 -0.91
C ARG A 51 8.06 -10.30 0.24
N THR A 52 7.04 -10.05 1.06
CA THR A 52 7.08 -8.98 2.06
C THR A 52 7.34 -9.48 3.48
N GLY A 53 7.06 -10.74 3.74
CA GLY A 53 7.13 -11.27 5.10
C GLY A 53 5.92 -10.89 5.95
N MET A 54 4.94 -10.19 5.39
CA MET A 54 3.72 -9.80 6.10
C MET A 54 2.55 -10.64 5.65
N MET A 55 1.67 -10.98 6.58
CA MET A 55 0.45 -11.74 6.27
C MET A 55 -0.81 -10.94 6.54
N THR A 56 -0.67 -9.70 6.96
CA THR A 56 -1.81 -8.83 7.28
C THR A 56 -2.01 -7.80 6.18
N PHE A 57 -3.17 -7.14 6.20
CA PHE A 57 -3.51 -6.12 5.23
C PHE A 57 -3.98 -4.86 5.95
N PRO A 58 -3.82 -3.69 5.36
CA PRO A 58 -3.25 -3.46 4.04
C PRO A 58 -1.74 -3.61 4.02
N GLN A 59 -1.17 -3.77 2.81
CA GLN A 59 0.27 -3.68 2.62
C GLN A 59 0.53 -2.62 1.58
N VAL A 60 1.37 -1.66 1.91
CA VAL A 60 1.66 -0.52 1.04
C VAL A 60 3.11 -0.58 0.62
N LEU A 61 3.33 -0.56 -0.69
CA LEU A 61 4.67 -0.57 -1.26
C LEU A 61 4.86 0.66 -2.15
N VAL A 62 6.07 1.17 -2.17
CA VAL A 62 6.49 2.20 -3.12
C VAL A 62 7.55 1.55 -3.99
N GLY A 63 7.18 1.20 -5.23
CA GLY A 63 8.02 0.34 -6.03
C GLY A 63 8.22 -0.97 -5.31
N ASP A 64 9.47 -1.32 -5.03
CA ASP A 64 9.80 -2.53 -4.29
C ASP A 64 9.97 -2.31 -2.78
N GLU A 65 9.84 -1.07 -2.34
CA GLU A 65 10.04 -0.72 -0.93
C GLU A 65 8.75 -0.92 -0.15
N LEU A 66 8.78 -1.81 0.82
CA LEU A 66 7.61 -2.06 1.67
C LEU A 66 7.53 -1.01 2.77
N LEU A 67 6.44 -0.26 2.81
CA LEU A 67 6.17 0.62 3.94
C LEU A 67 5.58 -0.15 5.12
N GLY A 68 4.61 -1.01 4.83
CA GLY A 68 3.93 -1.77 5.86
C GLY A 68 2.43 -1.57 5.79
N GLY A 69 1.78 -1.59 6.95
CA GLY A 69 0.34 -1.40 7.05
C GLY A 69 -0.04 0.05 7.23
N TYR A 70 -1.20 0.29 7.85
CA TYR A 70 -1.70 1.64 8.01
C TYR A 70 -0.78 2.48 8.90
N SER A 71 -0.38 1.95 10.06
CA SER A 71 0.44 2.71 11.00
C SER A 71 1.76 3.12 10.39
N GLU A 72 2.42 2.19 9.72
CA GLU A 72 3.70 2.45 9.09
C GLU A 72 3.57 3.46 7.97
N THR A 73 2.50 3.37 7.21
CA THR A 73 2.25 4.32 6.12
C THR A 73 1.97 5.71 6.68
N LEU A 74 1.18 5.79 7.75
CA LEU A 74 0.91 7.07 8.40
C LEU A 74 2.20 7.71 8.89
N THR A 75 3.07 6.92 9.53
CA THR A 75 4.36 7.40 9.99
C THR A 75 5.21 7.90 8.82
N ALA A 76 5.20 7.17 7.71
CA ALA A 76 5.97 7.57 6.53
C ALA A 76 5.46 8.88 5.95
N VAL A 77 4.13 9.09 5.98
CA VAL A 77 3.55 10.35 5.51
C VAL A 77 3.97 11.49 6.44
N GLN A 78 3.86 11.28 7.74
CA GLN A 78 4.12 12.34 8.73
C GLN A 78 5.58 12.71 8.81
N SER A 79 6.48 11.76 8.60
CA SER A 79 7.92 12.00 8.71
C SER A 79 8.54 12.54 7.43
N GLY A 80 7.79 12.53 6.32
CA GLY A 80 8.33 12.89 5.03
C GLY A 80 9.00 11.74 4.29
N ARG A 81 9.03 10.56 4.89
CA ARG A 81 9.68 9.39 4.27
C ARG A 81 9.01 9.02 2.96
N LEU A 82 7.67 9.07 2.91
CA LEU A 82 6.96 8.74 1.68
C LEU A 82 7.31 9.72 0.57
N ASP A 83 7.36 11.01 0.89
CA ASP A 83 7.73 12.01 -0.11
C ASP A 83 9.16 11.77 -0.61
N GLU A 84 10.07 11.38 0.28
CA GLU A 84 11.44 11.05 -0.12
C GLU A 84 11.48 9.89 -1.10
N LEU A 85 10.71 8.84 -0.81
CA LEU A 85 10.67 7.67 -1.69
C LEU A 85 10.08 8.01 -3.05
N LEU A 86 9.09 8.88 -3.09
CA LEU A 86 8.46 9.27 -4.34
C LEU A 86 9.35 10.21 -5.15
N ALA A 87 10.23 10.93 -4.50
CA ALA A 87 11.14 11.85 -5.17
C ALA A 87 12.36 11.15 -5.75
N ALA A 88 12.65 9.95 -5.27
CA ALA A 88 13.86 9.23 -5.69
C ALA A 88 13.78 8.73 -7.12
#